data_daaebcd942dc59205ff46a7b0d25e827
#
_entry.id   daaebcd942dc59205ff46a7b0d25e827
#
_cell.length_a   1.000
_cell.length_b   1.000
_cell.length_c   1.000
_cell.angle_alpha   90.00
_cell.angle_beta   90.00
_cell.angle_gamma   90.00
#
_symmetry.space_group_name_H-M   'P 1'
#
loop_
_entity.id
_entity.type
_entity.pdbx_description
1 polymer ?
#
loop_
_entity_poly.entity_id
_entity_poly.type
_entity_poly.pdbx_seq_one_letter_code
_entity_poly.pdbx_strand_id
1 'polypeptide(L)'
;MKSSVITFPGSNCDRDMDVALTKFGFKNKMVWHNDQELPKSDLIVLPGGFSYGDYLRCGSMASKSKIMHSVINFAKSGGLVMGICNGFQILVEAGLVPGVLLRNKYLQFICKNVHVKVENKENTFFKNLDKKVLEFHIAHNEGNYFCTNDQLKEIEDNNQRAIYYCDQNGNTNNQINPNGSIKNIAGILNKGKNVLGMMPHPERMIDRSLSGEDGSIFFKNLLNNIK
;
A
#
# COMPACT_ATOMS: atom_id res chain seq x y z
N MET A 1 9.83 7.17 16.28
CA MET A 1 10.01 6.86 14.85
C MET A 1 9.62 8.06 14.00
N LYS A 2 10.34 8.32 12.93
CA LYS A 2 10.07 9.41 11.99
C LYS A 2 9.45 8.85 10.72
N SER A 3 8.39 9.46 10.24
CA SER A 3 7.79 9.12 8.95
C SER A 3 7.65 10.34 8.06
N SER A 4 7.57 10.11 6.76
CA SER A 4 7.23 11.13 5.78
C SER A 4 6.13 10.63 4.86
N VAL A 5 5.08 11.42 4.72
CA VAL A 5 4.00 11.20 3.76
C VAL A 5 4.23 12.12 2.57
N ILE A 6 4.33 11.54 1.38
CA ILE A 6 4.55 12.30 0.15
C ILE A 6 3.21 12.78 -0.40
N THR A 7 3.05 14.09 -0.51
CA THR A 7 1.81 14.70 -1.03
C THR A 7 1.98 15.07 -2.50
N PHE A 8 1.10 14.52 -3.34
CA PHE A 8 1.01 14.87 -4.76
C PHE A 8 -0.24 15.72 -5.01
N PRO A 9 -0.29 16.51 -6.09
CA PRO A 9 -1.54 17.15 -6.50
C PRO A 9 -2.64 16.09 -6.66
N GLY A 10 -3.76 16.24 -5.93
CA GLY A 10 -4.86 15.27 -5.94
C GLY A 10 -4.73 14.09 -4.96
N SER A 11 -3.69 14.00 -4.14
CA SER A 11 -3.63 13.07 -3.00
C SER A 11 -4.63 13.51 -1.94
N ASN A 12 -5.75 12.81 -1.81
CA ASN A 12 -6.80 13.16 -0.85
C ASN A 12 -6.85 12.25 0.39
N CYS A 13 -6.03 11.19 0.43
CA CYS A 13 -5.87 10.33 1.60
C CYS A 13 -4.58 10.63 2.38
N ASP A 14 -3.85 11.67 2.01
CA ASP A 14 -2.61 12.10 2.67
C ASP A 14 -2.87 12.56 4.12
N ARG A 15 -3.98 13.26 4.35
CA ARG A 15 -4.42 13.66 5.70
C ARG A 15 -4.85 12.46 6.55
N ASP A 16 -5.59 11.51 5.98
CA ASP A 16 -5.99 10.29 6.68
C ASP A 16 -4.74 9.52 7.14
N MET A 17 -3.74 9.46 6.29
CA MET A 17 -2.46 8.82 6.60
C MET A 17 -1.67 9.58 7.67
N ASP A 18 -1.60 10.92 7.60
CA ASP A 18 -0.96 11.76 8.61
C ASP A 18 -1.60 11.56 9.99
N VAL A 19 -2.95 11.59 10.05
CA VAL A 19 -3.70 11.33 11.27
C VAL A 19 -3.41 9.92 11.82
N ALA A 20 -3.41 8.90 10.95
CA ALA A 20 -3.12 7.53 11.36
C ALA A 20 -1.72 7.40 11.95
N LEU A 21 -0.69 7.85 11.23
CA LEU A 21 0.70 7.76 11.69
C LEU A 21 0.91 8.53 13.00
N THR A 22 0.38 9.73 13.10
CA THR A 22 0.49 10.56 14.32
C THR A 22 -0.22 9.92 15.51
N LYS A 23 -1.44 9.40 15.31
CA LYS A 23 -2.22 8.70 16.35
C LYS A 23 -1.46 7.52 16.94
N PHE A 24 -0.69 6.80 16.11
CA PHE A 24 0.08 5.63 16.56
C PHE A 24 1.54 5.95 16.94
N GLY A 25 1.92 7.21 17.06
CA GLY A 25 3.18 7.64 17.68
C GLY A 25 4.34 7.86 16.70
N PHE A 26 4.08 7.95 15.41
CA PHE A 26 5.07 8.42 14.46
C PHE A 26 5.18 9.95 14.51
N LYS A 27 6.41 10.47 14.41
CA LYS A 27 6.66 11.89 14.17
C LYS A 27 6.62 12.12 12.65
N ASN A 28 5.41 12.34 12.14
CA ASN A 28 5.19 12.45 10.70
C ASN A 28 5.52 13.84 10.17
N LYS A 29 6.00 13.90 8.91
CA LYS A 29 6.15 15.11 8.11
C LYS A 29 5.46 14.92 6.76
N MET A 30 4.71 15.93 6.34
CA MET A 30 4.20 16.02 4.98
C MET A 30 5.30 16.58 4.08
N VAL A 31 5.55 15.92 2.94
CA VAL A 31 6.59 16.27 1.98
C VAL A 31 5.95 16.49 0.62
N TRP A 32 6.20 17.64 0.02
CA TRP A 32 5.60 17.98 -1.27
C TRP A 32 6.33 17.30 -2.43
N HIS A 33 5.59 16.83 -3.41
CA HIS A 33 6.13 16.08 -4.56
C HIS A 33 7.22 16.81 -5.36
N ASN A 34 7.26 18.14 -5.27
CA ASN A 34 8.24 18.98 -5.98
C ASN A 34 9.52 19.23 -5.15
N ASP A 35 9.55 18.81 -3.88
CA ASP A 35 10.77 18.84 -3.07
C ASP A 35 11.80 17.88 -3.69
N GLN A 36 13.07 18.15 -3.46
CA GLN A 36 14.17 17.32 -3.99
C GLN A 36 14.71 16.35 -2.94
N GLU A 37 14.61 16.72 -1.68
CA GLU A 37 15.20 15.97 -0.57
C GLU A 37 14.16 15.44 0.39
N LEU A 38 14.39 14.22 0.84
CA LEU A 38 13.60 13.62 1.92
C LEU A 38 14.17 14.02 3.28
N PRO A 39 13.31 14.43 4.23
CA PRO A 39 13.76 14.56 5.61
C PRO A 39 14.19 13.19 6.14
N LYS A 40 15.09 13.16 7.13
CA LYS A 40 15.51 11.91 7.79
C LYS A 40 14.28 11.18 8.33
N SER A 41 14.01 10.02 7.77
CA SER A 41 12.81 9.20 8.04
C SER A 41 13.17 7.73 8.20
N ASP A 42 12.39 7.03 9.01
CA ASP A 42 12.46 5.59 9.20
C ASP A 42 11.44 4.88 8.27
N LEU A 43 10.39 5.61 7.86
CA LEU A 43 9.33 5.14 6.98
C LEU A 43 8.92 6.26 6.00
N ILE A 44 8.81 5.93 4.72
CA ILE A 44 8.20 6.77 3.69
C ILE A 44 6.86 6.18 3.30
N VAL A 45 5.82 7.03 3.18
CA VAL A 45 4.49 6.60 2.75
C VAL A 45 4.05 7.40 1.52
N LEU A 46 3.65 6.67 0.48
CA LEU A 46 2.92 7.20 -0.67
C LEU A 46 1.43 6.95 -0.40
N PRO A 47 0.64 8.00 -0.13
CA PRO A 47 -0.75 7.85 0.27
C PRO A 47 -1.67 7.50 -0.91
N GLY A 48 -2.90 7.15 -0.60
CA GLY A 48 -3.97 7.03 -1.57
C GLY A 48 -4.45 8.38 -2.10
N GLY A 49 -5.33 8.33 -3.08
CA GLY A 49 -5.92 9.49 -3.74
C GLY A 49 -5.98 9.33 -5.25
N PHE A 50 -5.98 10.46 -5.94
CA PHE A 50 -6.04 10.58 -7.39
C PHE A 50 -4.93 11.51 -7.87
N SER A 51 -3.67 11.10 -7.68
CA SER A 51 -2.51 11.93 -8.00
C SER A 51 -2.57 12.42 -9.45
N TYR A 52 -2.47 13.74 -9.63
CA TYR A 52 -2.61 14.41 -10.93
C TYR A 52 -3.95 14.11 -11.64
N GLY A 53 -5.03 13.77 -10.89
CA GLY A 53 -6.34 13.43 -11.44
C GLY A 53 -6.36 12.12 -12.21
N ASP A 54 -5.41 11.21 -11.96
CA ASP A 54 -5.24 9.93 -12.67
C ASP A 54 -5.10 10.07 -14.20
N TYR A 55 -4.60 11.22 -14.66
CA TYR A 55 -4.31 11.43 -16.07
C TYR A 55 -3.29 10.42 -16.58
N LEU A 56 -3.47 9.96 -17.83
CA LEU A 56 -2.75 8.88 -18.48
C LEU A 56 -3.09 7.55 -17.79
N ARG A 57 -2.22 7.07 -16.92
CA ARG A 57 -2.39 5.88 -16.08
C ARG A 57 -2.19 6.29 -14.62
N CYS A 58 -2.99 5.75 -13.71
CA CYS A 58 -2.92 6.09 -12.29
C CYS A 58 -1.49 5.92 -11.77
N GLY A 59 -0.98 6.95 -11.07
CA GLY A 59 0.37 6.97 -10.53
C GLY A 59 1.49 7.33 -11.53
N SER A 60 1.22 7.30 -12.85
CA SER A 60 2.25 7.51 -13.88
C SER A 60 2.95 8.86 -13.78
N MET A 61 2.19 9.96 -13.66
CA MET A 61 2.77 11.30 -13.52
C MET A 61 3.48 11.47 -12.17
N ALA A 62 2.87 10.97 -11.09
CA ALA A 62 3.44 11.04 -9.75
C ALA A 62 4.79 10.31 -9.66
N SER A 63 4.95 9.16 -10.32
CA SER A 63 6.20 8.40 -10.34
C SER A 63 7.39 9.17 -10.95
N LYS A 64 7.13 10.24 -11.71
CA LYS A 64 8.13 11.13 -12.33
C LYS A 64 8.38 12.41 -11.54
N SER A 65 7.70 12.61 -10.43
CA SER A 65 7.91 13.80 -9.56
C SER A 65 9.32 13.84 -9.01
N LYS A 66 9.82 15.05 -8.72
CA LYS A 66 11.22 15.27 -8.27
C LYS A 66 11.55 14.43 -7.03
N ILE A 67 10.68 14.41 -6.04
CA ILE A 67 10.90 13.68 -4.79
C ILE A 67 11.07 12.18 -5.01
N MET A 68 10.50 11.61 -6.08
CA MET A 68 10.56 10.17 -6.33
C MET A 68 11.97 9.65 -6.58
N HIS A 69 12.90 10.49 -7.06
CA HIS A 69 14.33 10.12 -7.10
C HIS A 69 14.86 9.78 -5.71
N SER A 70 14.56 10.64 -4.73
CA SER A 70 14.97 10.41 -3.34
C SER A 70 14.25 9.23 -2.70
N VAL A 71 12.95 9.02 -3.00
CA VAL A 71 12.18 7.85 -2.54
C VAL A 71 12.78 6.56 -3.10
N ILE A 72 13.09 6.53 -4.40
CA ILE A 72 13.69 5.35 -5.06
C ILE A 72 15.07 5.03 -4.45
N ASN A 73 15.90 6.04 -4.23
CA ASN A 73 17.22 5.85 -3.61
C ASN A 73 17.09 5.35 -2.16
N PHE A 74 16.14 5.92 -1.40
CA PHE A 74 15.84 5.47 -0.04
C PHE A 74 15.40 4.01 -0.02
N ALA A 75 14.48 3.60 -0.90
CA ALA A 75 14.04 2.21 -1.03
C ALA A 75 15.19 1.27 -1.42
N LYS A 76 16.04 1.65 -2.39
CA LYS A 76 17.20 0.86 -2.84
C LYS A 76 18.27 0.70 -1.75
N SER A 77 18.39 1.66 -0.83
CA SER A 77 19.29 1.56 0.32
C SER A 77 18.70 0.74 1.49
N GLY A 78 17.54 0.11 1.32
CA GLY A 78 16.89 -0.71 2.33
C GLY A 78 15.90 0.04 3.22
N GLY A 79 15.63 1.32 2.95
CA GLY A 79 14.64 2.12 3.67
C GLY A 79 13.22 1.61 3.46
N LEU A 80 12.37 1.72 4.49
CA LEU A 80 10.99 1.22 4.44
C LEU A 80 10.09 2.19 3.66
N VAL A 81 9.43 1.68 2.62
CA VAL A 81 8.47 2.43 1.81
C VAL A 81 7.14 1.70 1.76
N MET A 82 6.04 2.42 1.99
CA MET A 82 4.69 1.90 1.91
C MET A 82 3.86 2.72 0.94
N GLY A 83 3.20 2.07 -0.03
CA GLY A 83 2.27 2.69 -0.97
C GLY A 83 0.87 2.13 -0.79
N ILE A 84 -0.11 3.01 -0.52
CA ILE A 84 -1.51 2.66 -0.31
C ILE A 84 -2.34 3.12 -1.50
N CYS A 85 -3.14 2.24 -2.10
CA CYS A 85 -4.05 2.51 -3.21
C CYS A 85 -3.30 3.24 -4.36
N ASN A 86 -3.53 4.53 -4.55
CA ASN A 86 -2.78 5.33 -5.53
C ASN A 86 -1.26 5.32 -5.28
N GLY A 87 -0.82 5.27 -4.02
CA GLY A 87 0.58 5.07 -3.66
C GLY A 87 1.14 3.74 -4.15
N PHE A 88 0.35 2.67 -4.13
CA PHE A 88 0.75 1.39 -4.73
C PHE A 88 0.88 1.50 -6.25
N GLN A 89 -0.04 2.17 -6.92
CA GLN A 89 0.05 2.46 -8.35
C GLN A 89 1.34 3.23 -8.69
N ILE A 90 1.70 4.22 -7.87
CA ILE A 90 2.96 4.98 -8.01
C ILE A 90 4.19 4.06 -7.85
N LEU A 91 4.18 3.15 -6.87
CA LEU A 91 5.29 2.21 -6.66
C LEU A 91 5.50 1.28 -7.84
N VAL A 92 4.42 0.80 -8.46
CA VAL A 92 4.47 -0.03 -9.68
C VAL A 92 5.05 0.78 -10.85
N GLU A 93 4.55 2.00 -11.07
CA GLU A 93 5.02 2.89 -12.15
C GLU A 93 6.49 3.32 -11.96
N ALA A 94 6.95 3.39 -10.71
CA ALA A 94 8.34 3.67 -10.37
C ALA A 94 9.25 2.43 -10.45
N GLY A 95 8.69 1.23 -10.71
CA GLY A 95 9.45 -0.03 -10.75
C GLY A 95 9.96 -0.49 -9.39
N LEU A 96 9.36 -0.01 -8.29
CA LEU A 96 9.76 -0.40 -6.92
C LEU A 96 9.12 -1.70 -6.45
N VAL A 97 8.01 -2.10 -7.05
CA VAL A 97 7.36 -3.40 -6.87
C VAL A 97 6.99 -3.98 -8.24
N PRO A 98 6.92 -5.32 -8.39
CA PRO A 98 6.61 -5.95 -9.66
C PRO A 98 5.13 -5.85 -10.04
N GLY A 99 4.81 -6.14 -11.31
CA GLY A 99 3.45 -6.21 -11.84
C GLY A 99 2.91 -4.88 -12.35
N VAL A 100 1.61 -4.83 -12.58
CA VAL A 100 0.85 -3.64 -13.01
C VAL A 100 -0.52 -3.62 -12.35
N LEU A 101 -1.11 -2.42 -12.22
CA LEU A 101 -2.49 -2.25 -11.77
C LEU A 101 -3.36 -1.84 -12.96
N LEU A 102 -4.39 -2.62 -13.22
CA LEU A 102 -5.33 -2.44 -14.31
C LEU A 102 -6.69 -2.00 -13.78
N ARG A 103 -7.57 -1.59 -14.68
CA ARG A 103 -8.97 -1.35 -14.35
C ARG A 103 -9.61 -2.58 -13.72
N ASN A 104 -10.48 -2.35 -12.74
CA ASN A 104 -11.25 -3.39 -12.11
C ASN A 104 -12.00 -4.23 -13.16
N LYS A 105 -12.14 -5.53 -12.92
CA LYS A 105 -12.71 -6.51 -13.86
C LYS A 105 -14.05 -6.07 -14.48
N TYR A 106 -14.90 -5.37 -13.71
CA TYR A 106 -16.22 -4.94 -14.16
C TYR A 106 -16.26 -3.46 -14.56
N LEU A 107 -15.11 -2.80 -14.73
CA LEU A 107 -14.96 -1.40 -15.14
C LEU A 107 -15.72 -0.40 -14.24
N GLN A 108 -15.92 -0.75 -12.98
CA GLN A 108 -16.63 0.05 -11.99
C GLN A 108 -15.71 0.48 -10.86
N PHE A 109 -15.95 1.67 -10.33
CA PHE A 109 -15.36 2.11 -9.07
C PHE A 109 -15.93 1.26 -7.92
N ILE A 110 -15.05 0.69 -7.11
CA ILE A 110 -15.41 -0.16 -5.99
C ILE A 110 -15.08 0.56 -4.70
N CYS A 111 -16.09 0.73 -3.83
CA CYS A 111 -15.97 1.37 -2.52
C CYS A 111 -16.68 0.48 -1.49
N LYS A 112 -15.92 -0.30 -0.72
CA LYS A 112 -16.46 -1.23 0.28
C LYS A 112 -15.39 -1.74 1.24
N ASN A 113 -15.83 -2.35 2.34
CA ASN A 113 -14.94 -3.13 3.18
C ASN A 113 -14.63 -4.49 2.55
N VAL A 114 -13.41 -4.95 2.73
CA VAL A 114 -12.92 -6.26 2.28
C VAL A 114 -12.08 -6.90 3.38
N HIS A 115 -12.08 -8.22 3.41
CA HIS A 115 -11.15 -8.96 4.27
C HIS A 115 -9.89 -9.30 3.47
N VAL A 116 -8.75 -9.14 4.13
CA VAL A 116 -7.44 -9.54 3.60
C VAL A 116 -6.73 -10.45 4.59
N LYS A 117 -6.10 -11.47 4.07
CA LYS A 117 -5.27 -12.38 4.85
C LYS A 117 -3.79 -12.07 4.61
N VAL A 118 -3.04 -11.97 5.69
CA VAL A 118 -1.59 -11.84 5.65
C VAL A 118 -0.98 -13.18 5.29
N GLU A 119 -0.19 -13.22 4.23
CA GLU A 119 0.51 -14.42 3.79
C GLU A 119 1.96 -14.41 4.27
N ASN A 120 2.70 -13.37 3.94
CA ASN A 120 4.09 -13.27 4.33
C ASN A 120 4.24 -12.39 5.58
N LYS A 121 4.73 -12.99 6.66
CA LYS A 121 5.08 -12.27 7.90
C LYS A 121 6.60 -12.05 8.08
N GLU A 122 7.41 -12.51 7.14
CA GLU A 122 8.88 -12.34 7.17
C GLU A 122 9.30 -10.98 6.60
N ASN A 123 8.66 -9.92 7.06
CA ASN A 123 8.92 -8.53 6.68
C ASN A 123 8.51 -7.59 7.80
N THR A 124 9.04 -6.38 7.81
CA THR A 124 8.78 -5.39 8.86
C THR A 124 7.32 -4.95 8.95
N PHE A 125 6.56 -4.97 7.84
CA PHE A 125 5.17 -4.50 7.83
C PHE A 125 4.21 -5.43 8.59
N PHE A 126 4.44 -6.75 8.52
CA PHE A 126 3.52 -7.77 9.06
C PHE A 126 4.15 -8.71 10.09
N LYS A 127 5.45 -8.57 10.39
CA LYS A 127 6.11 -9.35 11.43
C LYS A 127 5.38 -9.18 12.76
N ASN A 128 5.24 -10.27 13.51
CA ASN A 128 4.58 -10.31 14.83
C ASN A 128 3.10 -9.89 14.84
N LEU A 129 2.45 -9.83 13.68
CA LEU A 129 1.02 -9.54 13.61
C LEU A 129 0.22 -10.79 14.01
N ASP A 130 -0.49 -10.73 15.14
CA ASP A 130 -1.26 -11.87 15.68
C ASP A 130 -2.48 -12.17 14.82
N LYS A 131 -3.22 -11.13 14.42
CA LYS A 131 -4.43 -11.26 13.60
C LYS A 131 -4.06 -11.63 12.18
N LYS A 132 -4.55 -12.79 11.69
CA LYS A 132 -4.24 -13.30 10.35
C LYS A 132 -5.14 -12.69 9.26
N VAL A 133 -6.39 -12.37 9.59
CA VAL A 133 -7.37 -11.77 8.70
C VAL A 133 -7.72 -10.39 9.21
N LEU A 134 -7.57 -9.40 8.36
CA LEU A 134 -7.85 -7.98 8.67
C LEU A 134 -8.98 -7.49 7.78
N GLU A 135 -9.84 -6.62 8.29
CA GLU A 135 -10.83 -5.90 7.51
C GLU A 135 -10.31 -4.51 7.19
N PHE A 136 -10.29 -4.18 5.90
CA PHE A 136 -9.89 -2.86 5.42
C PHE A 136 -10.88 -2.32 4.40
N HIS A 137 -10.84 -1.01 4.20
CA HIS A 137 -11.61 -0.33 3.18
C HIS A 137 -10.88 -0.31 1.85
N ILE A 138 -11.59 -0.48 0.73
CA ILE A 138 -11.07 -0.22 -0.63
C ILE A 138 -11.92 0.83 -1.32
N ALA A 139 -11.28 1.71 -2.10
CA ALA A 139 -11.93 2.76 -2.89
C ALA A 139 -11.12 3.03 -4.15
N HIS A 140 -11.37 2.30 -5.24
CA HIS A 140 -10.55 2.40 -6.46
C HIS A 140 -11.30 1.99 -7.73
N ASN A 141 -10.84 2.50 -8.87
CA ASN A 141 -11.25 2.08 -10.21
C ASN A 141 -10.20 1.17 -10.87
N GLU A 142 -8.93 1.33 -10.50
CA GLU A 142 -7.78 0.59 -11.02
C GLU A 142 -7.03 -0.11 -9.88
N GLY A 143 -7.59 -1.22 -9.40
CA GLY A 143 -7.00 -2.03 -8.34
C GLY A 143 -6.75 -3.48 -8.72
N ASN A 144 -6.99 -3.84 -9.98
CA ASN A 144 -6.80 -5.19 -10.50
C ASN A 144 -5.31 -5.44 -10.74
N TYR A 145 -4.66 -6.09 -9.77
CA TYR A 145 -3.25 -6.45 -9.89
C TYR A 145 -3.04 -7.56 -10.92
N PHE A 146 -2.15 -7.31 -11.86
CA PHE A 146 -1.81 -8.22 -12.94
C PHE A 146 -0.28 -8.38 -13.07
N CYS A 147 0.16 -9.59 -13.38
CA CYS A 147 1.53 -9.91 -13.77
C CYS A 147 1.53 -11.11 -14.74
N THR A 148 2.62 -11.27 -15.49
CA THR A 148 2.79 -12.44 -16.35
C THR A 148 2.99 -13.72 -15.52
N ASN A 149 2.84 -14.89 -16.13
CA ASN A 149 3.08 -16.16 -15.44
C ASN A 149 4.52 -16.29 -14.91
N ASP A 150 5.51 -15.80 -15.66
CA ASP A 150 6.91 -15.81 -15.24
C ASP A 150 7.13 -14.88 -14.05
N GLN A 151 6.56 -13.68 -14.09
CA GLN A 151 6.58 -12.76 -12.94
C GLN A 151 5.85 -13.34 -11.73
N LEU A 152 4.71 -14.00 -11.92
CA LEU A 152 3.98 -14.64 -10.82
C LEU A 152 4.82 -15.71 -10.15
N LYS A 153 5.50 -16.54 -10.94
CA LYS A 153 6.44 -17.55 -10.42
C LYS A 153 7.57 -16.90 -9.62
N GLU A 154 8.18 -15.84 -10.15
CA GLU A 154 9.24 -15.11 -9.42
C GLU A 154 8.72 -14.50 -8.10
N ILE A 155 7.51 -13.95 -8.10
CA ILE A 155 6.83 -13.41 -6.93
C ILE A 155 6.61 -14.50 -5.87
N GLU A 156 6.16 -15.68 -6.28
CA GLU A 156 5.94 -16.83 -5.39
C GLU A 156 7.26 -17.39 -4.85
N ASP A 157 8.26 -17.60 -5.71
CA ASP A 157 9.60 -18.11 -5.34
C ASP A 157 10.31 -17.18 -4.33
N ASN A 158 10.09 -15.86 -4.41
CA ASN A 158 10.69 -14.87 -3.51
C ASN A 158 9.78 -14.50 -2.32
N ASN A 159 8.63 -15.16 -2.13
CA ASN A 159 7.66 -14.82 -1.07
C ASN A 159 7.29 -13.33 -1.04
N GLN A 160 6.98 -12.74 -2.22
CA GLN A 160 6.67 -11.31 -2.33
C GLN A 160 5.18 -11.01 -2.13
N ARG A 161 4.30 -12.01 -2.14
CA ARG A 161 2.87 -11.82 -1.89
C ARG A 161 2.65 -11.49 -0.41
N ALA A 162 2.25 -10.24 -0.13
CA ALA A 162 2.09 -9.74 1.22
C ALA A 162 0.75 -10.11 1.82
N ILE A 163 -0.31 -9.71 1.14
CA ILE A 163 -1.71 -9.92 1.53
C ILE A 163 -2.55 -10.28 0.31
N TYR A 164 -3.63 -11.01 0.55
CA TYR A 164 -4.62 -11.35 -0.49
C TYR A 164 -6.06 -11.22 0.00
N TYR A 165 -6.99 -10.95 -0.92
CA TYR A 165 -8.43 -10.88 -0.63
C TYR A 165 -8.97 -12.25 -0.21
N CYS A 166 -9.76 -12.27 0.86
CA CYS A 166 -10.36 -13.47 1.42
C CYS A 166 -11.75 -13.16 2.01
N ASP A 167 -12.44 -14.19 2.49
CA ASP A 167 -13.61 -14.03 3.35
C ASP A 167 -13.19 -13.78 4.81
N GLN A 168 -14.16 -13.56 5.68
CA GLN A 168 -13.94 -13.36 7.13
C GLN A 168 -13.22 -14.52 7.83
N ASN A 169 -13.27 -15.73 7.25
CA ASN A 169 -12.62 -16.93 7.77
C ASN A 169 -11.23 -17.16 7.16
N GLY A 170 -10.80 -16.29 6.22
CA GLY A 170 -9.52 -16.39 5.53
C GLY A 170 -9.52 -17.37 4.35
N ASN A 171 -10.70 -17.82 3.87
CA ASN A 171 -10.80 -18.64 2.68
C ASN A 171 -10.76 -17.78 1.42
N THR A 172 -10.23 -18.35 0.33
CA THR A 172 -10.13 -17.68 -0.97
C THR A 172 -10.92 -18.42 -2.04
N ASN A 173 -11.68 -17.69 -2.81
CA ASN A 173 -12.30 -18.17 -4.05
C ASN A 173 -12.49 -17.01 -5.04
N ASN A 174 -12.90 -17.33 -6.26
CA ASN A 174 -13.07 -16.30 -7.31
C ASN A 174 -14.24 -15.34 -7.05
N GLN A 175 -15.21 -15.69 -6.20
CA GLN A 175 -16.36 -14.83 -5.88
C GLN A 175 -16.00 -13.74 -4.86
N ILE A 176 -14.97 -13.99 -4.05
CA ILE A 176 -14.48 -13.07 -3.02
C ILE A 176 -13.60 -11.96 -3.63
N ASN A 177 -12.98 -12.23 -4.77
CA ASN A 177 -12.11 -11.29 -5.46
C ASN A 177 -12.89 -10.04 -5.93
N PRO A 178 -12.65 -8.86 -5.35
CA PRO A 178 -13.48 -7.69 -5.63
C PRO A 178 -13.20 -7.07 -7.00
N ASN A 179 -11.97 -7.20 -7.52
CA ASN A 179 -11.48 -6.38 -8.62
C ASN A 179 -10.83 -7.15 -9.78
N GLY A 180 -10.66 -8.47 -9.66
CA GLY A 180 -10.07 -9.32 -10.70
C GLY A 180 -8.57 -9.57 -10.53
N SER A 181 -7.94 -9.12 -9.44
CA SER A 181 -6.52 -9.32 -9.17
C SER A 181 -6.11 -10.79 -9.26
N ILE A 182 -5.00 -11.05 -9.96
CA ILE A 182 -4.46 -12.41 -10.09
C ILE A 182 -4.20 -13.03 -8.71
N LYS A 183 -4.60 -14.30 -8.52
CA LYS A 183 -4.45 -15.00 -7.23
C LYS A 183 -4.98 -14.23 -6.01
N ASN A 184 -5.98 -13.38 -6.20
CA ASN A 184 -6.55 -12.51 -5.15
C ASN A 184 -5.53 -11.56 -4.50
N ILE A 185 -4.42 -11.27 -5.13
CA ILE A 185 -3.38 -10.37 -4.57
C ILE A 185 -3.98 -9.01 -4.27
N ALA A 186 -3.92 -8.59 -2.99
CA ALA A 186 -4.34 -7.29 -2.50
C ALA A 186 -3.16 -6.37 -2.17
N GLY A 187 -1.99 -6.96 -1.98
CA GLY A 187 -0.74 -6.24 -1.74
C GLY A 187 0.49 -7.11 -1.95
N ILE A 188 1.57 -6.46 -2.34
CA ILE A 188 2.82 -7.10 -2.75
C ILE A 188 4.04 -6.39 -2.16
N LEU A 189 5.10 -7.16 -1.93
CA LEU A 189 6.41 -6.67 -1.51
C LEU A 189 7.37 -6.63 -2.70
N ASN A 190 8.39 -5.77 -2.62
CA ASN A 190 9.55 -5.92 -3.46
C ASN A 190 10.40 -7.12 -3.02
N LYS A 191 11.40 -7.50 -3.80
CA LYS A 191 12.31 -8.62 -3.50
C LYS A 191 13.08 -8.43 -2.18
N GLY A 192 13.42 -7.19 -1.83
CA GLY A 192 14.07 -6.84 -0.56
C GLY A 192 13.14 -6.80 0.65
N LYS A 193 11.83 -6.96 0.45
CA LYS A 193 10.77 -6.93 1.49
C LYS A 193 10.73 -5.65 2.33
N ASN A 194 11.31 -4.58 1.83
CA ASN A 194 11.31 -3.25 2.44
C ASN A 194 10.38 -2.24 1.75
N VAL A 195 9.76 -2.63 0.63
CA VAL A 195 8.73 -1.83 -0.06
C VAL A 195 7.45 -2.64 -0.12
N LEU A 196 6.36 -2.08 0.41
CA LEU A 196 5.02 -2.66 0.40
C LEU A 196 4.09 -1.78 -0.44
N GLY A 197 3.43 -2.37 -1.44
CA GLY A 197 2.28 -1.78 -2.13
C GLY A 197 1.00 -2.56 -1.79
N MET A 198 -0.08 -1.87 -1.44
CA MET A 198 -1.38 -2.50 -1.18
C MET A 198 -2.54 -1.60 -1.58
N MET A 199 -3.63 -2.21 -2.10
CA MET A 199 -4.84 -1.45 -2.48
C MET A 199 -5.72 -1.07 -1.30
N PRO A 200 -5.87 -1.91 -0.25
CA PRO A 200 -6.67 -1.57 0.92
C PRO A 200 -6.07 -0.44 1.75
N HIS A 201 -6.96 0.32 2.41
CA HIS A 201 -6.68 1.53 3.20
C HIS A 201 -6.71 1.24 4.70
N PRO A 202 -5.59 0.87 5.35
CA PRO A 202 -5.55 0.68 6.80
C PRO A 202 -5.77 2.00 7.56
N GLU A 203 -5.36 3.15 7.00
CA GLU A 203 -5.53 4.48 7.61
C GLU A 203 -6.99 4.89 7.79
N ARG A 204 -7.91 4.28 7.05
CA ARG A 204 -9.35 4.51 7.19
C ARG A 204 -10.06 3.59 8.17
N MET A 205 -9.34 2.64 8.77
CA MET A 205 -9.85 1.64 9.72
C MET A 205 -9.17 1.77 11.09
N ILE A 206 -9.03 3.00 11.60
CA ILE A 206 -8.33 3.33 12.85
C ILE A 206 -9.25 3.82 13.97
N ASP A 207 -10.55 3.86 13.70
CA ASP A 207 -11.54 4.31 14.67
C ASP A 207 -12.84 3.50 14.51
N ARG A 208 -13.18 2.75 15.57
CA ARG A 208 -14.34 1.86 15.59
C ARG A 208 -15.67 2.63 15.40
N SER A 209 -15.72 3.88 15.87
CA SER A 209 -16.92 4.71 15.73
C SER A 209 -17.18 5.20 14.31
N LEU A 210 -16.15 5.21 13.46
CA LEU A 210 -16.23 5.69 12.08
C LEU A 210 -16.35 4.53 11.08
N SER A 211 -15.46 3.56 11.13
CA SER A 211 -15.37 2.54 10.08
C SER A 211 -14.87 1.17 10.55
N GLY A 212 -14.05 1.12 11.60
CA GLY A 212 -13.41 -0.10 12.11
C GLY A 212 -12.05 0.17 12.73
N GLU A 213 -11.41 -0.86 13.28
CA GLU A 213 -10.18 -0.70 14.06
C GLU A 213 -9.01 -1.61 13.65
N ASP A 214 -9.15 -2.39 12.59
CA ASP A 214 -8.08 -3.29 12.15
C ASP A 214 -6.84 -2.55 11.62
N GLY A 215 -7.02 -1.34 11.12
CA GLY A 215 -5.92 -0.42 10.81
C GLY A 215 -5.12 -0.03 12.06
N SER A 216 -5.78 0.09 13.21
CA SER A 216 -5.11 0.35 14.49
C SER A 216 -4.17 -0.79 14.86
N ILE A 217 -4.58 -2.04 14.61
CA ILE A 217 -3.75 -3.23 14.82
C ILE A 217 -2.51 -3.17 13.91
N PHE A 218 -2.73 -2.87 12.62
CA PHE A 218 -1.65 -2.75 11.64
C PHE A 218 -0.62 -1.67 12.02
N PHE A 219 -1.05 -0.43 12.32
CA PHE A 219 -0.13 0.67 12.63
C PHE A 219 0.62 0.49 13.96
N LYS A 220 -0.03 -0.05 14.99
CA LYS A 220 0.64 -0.41 16.26
C LYS A 220 1.73 -1.46 16.04
N ASN A 221 1.40 -2.50 15.26
CA ASN A 221 2.34 -3.54 14.90
C ASN A 221 3.53 -2.97 14.10
N LEU A 222 3.25 -2.15 13.09
CA LEU A 222 4.28 -1.51 12.26
C LEU A 222 5.24 -0.66 13.10
N LEU A 223 4.73 0.18 14.01
CA LEU A 223 5.56 0.97 14.91
C LEU A 223 6.48 0.10 15.77
N ASN A 224 5.97 -1.01 16.29
CA ASN A 224 6.74 -1.91 17.15
C ASN A 224 7.84 -2.65 16.37
N ASN A 225 7.62 -2.93 15.09
CA ASN A 225 8.57 -3.65 14.25
C ASN A 225 9.69 -2.75 13.70
N ILE A 226 9.47 -1.43 13.63
CA ILE A 226 10.49 -0.46 13.18
C ILE A 226 11.42 -0.05 14.34
N LYS A 227 10.95 -0.16 15.59
CA LYS A 227 11.78 0.10 16.78
C LYS A 227 12.90 -0.93 16.92
#